data_a2c1936b1c1e2203c81cf3a3391a8d00
#
_entry.id   a2c1936b1c1e2203c81cf3a3391a8d00
#
_cell.length_a   1.000
_cell.length_b   1.000
_cell.length_c   1.000
_cell.angle_alpha   90.00
_cell.angle_beta   90.00
_cell.angle_gamma   90.00
#
_symmetry.space_group_name_H-M   'P 1'
#
loop_
_entity.id
_entity.type
_entity.pdbx_description
1 polymer ?
#
loop_
_entity_poly.entity_id
_entity_poly.type
_entity_poly.pdbx_seq_one_letter_code
_entity_poly.pdbx_strand_id
1 'polypeptide(L)'
;MKSTIVIYGSSTGSCQSIAETIASKLGVEAVDVANIDEATITSHENLFLGTSTWGAGEMQDDWYDGVKTLKSAGLAGKTVALFGCGDSESYPDTFCGGMKELYDAAVEAGATVLPGVSTDGYTYDDSEAVEDDKFLGLALDEVNEDDKTEERIDAWLEAIKPAL
;
A
#
# COMPACT_ATOMS: atom_id res chain seq x y z
N MET A 1 -6.94 0.00 -18.77
CA MET A 1 -6.75 0.44 -17.37
C MET A 1 -7.26 1.86 -17.23
N LYS A 2 -8.05 2.10 -16.20
CA LYS A 2 -8.55 3.45 -15.89
C LYS A 2 -7.41 4.33 -15.38
N SER A 3 -7.64 5.63 -15.23
CA SER A 3 -6.62 6.55 -14.72
C SER A 3 -6.10 6.09 -13.36
N THR A 4 -4.79 5.95 -13.24
CA THR A 4 -4.13 5.33 -12.08
C THR A 4 -2.98 6.19 -11.58
N ILE A 5 -2.83 6.28 -10.27
CA ILE A 5 -1.70 6.94 -9.63
C ILE A 5 -1.21 6.09 -8.45
N VAL A 6 0.09 6.15 -8.16
CA VAL A 6 0.71 5.50 -7.00
C VAL A 6 1.08 6.59 -6.00
N ILE A 7 0.60 6.45 -4.77
CA ILE A 7 0.84 7.41 -3.69
C ILE A 7 1.54 6.68 -2.54
N TYR A 8 2.67 7.22 -2.08
CA TYR A 8 3.46 6.56 -1.05
C TYR A 8 3.79 7.49 0.11
N GLY A 9 3.92 6.91 1.30
CA GLY A 9 4.51 7.55 2.47
C GLY A 9 5.76 6.80 2.89
N SER A 10 6.92 7.43 2.83
CA SER A 10 8.21 6.81 3.08
C SER A 10 9.13 7.72 3.86
N SER A 11 9.78 7.19 4.91
CA SER A 11 10.76 7.94 5.70
C SER A 11 12.20 7.53 5.38
N THR A 12 12.42 6.26 5.02
CA THR A 12 13.77 5.72 4.75
C THR A 12 14.05 5.47 3.27
N GLY A 13 13.04 5.66 2.42
CA GLY A 13 13.17 5.49 0.98
C GLY A 13 12.77 4.11 0.44
N SER A 14 12.57 3.09 1.28
CA SER A 14 12.18 1.75 0.82
C SER A 14 10.81 1.74 0.17
N CYS A 15 9.82 2.34 0.82
CA CYS A 15 8.46 2.41 0.29
C CYS A 15 8.42 3.27 -0.98
N GLN A 16 9.21 4.33 -1.05
CA GLN A 16 9.34 5.16 -2.25
C GLN A 16 9.89 4.34 -3.42
N SER A 17 10.96 3.58 -3.20
CA SER A 17 11.56 2.74 -4.23
C SER A 17 10.56 1.71 -4.78
N ILE A 18 9.79 1.09 -3.89
CA ILE A 18 8.74 0.14 -4.27
C ILE A 18 7.65 0.84 -5.09
N ALA A 19 7.21 2.01 -4.64
CA ALA A 19 6.19 2.79 -5.35
C ALA A 19 6.63 3.17 -6.76
N GLU A 20 7.87 3.59 -6.91
CA GLU A 20 8.44 3.91 -8.22
C GLU A 20 8.54 2.70 -9.13
N THR A 21 8.87 1.53 -8.58
CA THR A 21 8.90 0.26 -9.32
C THR A 21 7.50 -0.12 -9.80
N ILE A 22 6.50 -0.05 -8.94
CA ILE A 22 5.11 -0.34 -9.30
C ILE A 22 4.63 0.62 -10.39
N ALA A 23 4.87 1.91 -10.21
CA ALA A 23 4.48 2.94 -11.18
C ALA A 23 5.13 2.71 -12.54
N SER A 24 6.41 2.36 -12.57
CA SER A 24 7.15 2.06 -13.80
C SER A 24 6.55 0.86 -14.53
N LYS A 25 6.22 -0.20 -13.80
CA LYS A 25 5.61 -1.41 -14.39
C LYS A 25 4.21 -1.16 -14.95
N LEU A 26 3.48 -0.21 -14.38
CA LEU A 26 2.14 0.18 -14.84
C LEU A 26 2.16 1.33 -15.85
N GLY A 27 3.29 2.00 -16.03
CA GLY A 27 3.39 3.18 -16.89
C GLY A 27 2.66 4.40 -16.35
N VAL A 28 2.65 4.57 -15.02
CA VAL A 28 1.95 5.67 -14.34
C VAL A 28 2.89 6.45 -13.43
N GLU A 29 2.39 7.50 -12.80
CA GLU A 29 3.16 8.36 -11.91
C GLU A 29 3.12 7.85 -10.47
N ALA A 30 4.22 8.04 -9.73
CA ALA A 30 4.31 7.84 -8.30
C ALA A 30 4.55 9.20 -7.62
N VAL A 31 3.80 9.50 -6.56
CA VAL A 31 3.90 10.76 -5.83
C VAL A 31 3.98 10.53 -4.32
N ASP A 32 4.69 11.42 -3.64
CA ASP A 32 4.76 11.41 -2.18
C ASP A 32 3.43 11.92 -1.61
N VAL A 33 2.91 11.22 -0.59
CA VAL A 33 1.66 11.59 0.05
C VAL A 33 1.68 12.99 0.65
N ALA A 34 2.85 13.49 1.05
CA ALA A 34 3.00 14.84 1.57
C ALA A 34 2.68 15.92 0.52
N ASN A 35 2.66 15.58 -0.76
CA ASN A 35 2.46 16.50 -1.88
C ASN A 35 1.11 16.34 -2.57
N ILE A 36 0.21 15.50 -2.06
CA ILE A 36 -1.11 15.31 -2.68
C ILE A 36 -2.12 16.36 -2.20
N ASP A 37 -3.14 16.57 -3.02
CA ASP A 37 -4.32 17.36 -2.68
C ASP A 37 -5.59 16.62 -3.14
N GLU A 38 -6.76 17.21 -2.93
CA GLU A 38 -8.01 16.59 -3.34
C GLU A 38 -8.08 16.38 -4.87
N ALA A 39 -7.49 17.28 -5.65
CA ALA A 39 -7.44 17.15 -7.11
C ALA A 39 -6.66 15.90 -7.54
N THR A 40 -5.58 15.55 -6.83
CA THR A 40 -4.83 14.31 -7.06
C THR A 40 -5.75 13.10 -6.95
N ILE A 41 -6.61 13.09 -5.95
CA ILE A 41 -7.53 11.99 -5.69
C ILE A 41 -8.67 11.97 -6.72
N THR A 42 -9.30 13.10 -6.95
CA THR A 42 -10.47 13.18 -7.84
C THR A 42 -10.13 12.93 -9.30
N SER A 43 -8.89 13.19 -9.71
CA SER A 43 -8.41 13.02 -11.09
C SER A 43 -8.13 11.56 -11.48
N HIS A 44 -8.11 10.63 -10.53
CA HIS A 44 -7.76 9.24 -10.77
C HIS A 44 -8.84 8.30 -10.24
N GLU A 45 -9.10 7.22 -10.98
CA GLU A 45 -10.07 6.20 -10.58
C GLU A 45 -9.44 5.06 -9.81
N ASN A 46 -8.17 4.74 -10.09
CA ASN A 46 -7.42 3.70 -9.38
C ASN A 46 -6.31 4.36 -8.56
N LEU A 47 -6.27 4.06 -7.27
CA LEU A 47 -5.28 4.60 -6.36
C LEU A 47 -4.48 3.46 -5.72
N PHE A 48 -3.16 3.45 -5.94
CA PHE A 48 -2.25 2.57 -5.22
C PHE A 48 -1.70 3.34 -4.02
N LEU A 49 -1.95 2.85 -2.83
CA LEU A 49 -1.57 3.53 -1.59
C LEU A 49 -0.56 2.68 -0.83
N GLY A 50 0.61 3.22 -0.58
CA GLY A 50 1.70 2.51 0.08
C GLY A 50 2.24 3.22 1.31
N THR A 51 2.58 2.45 2.33
CA THR A 51 3.16 2.96 3.57
C THR A 51 4.23 2.04 4.14
N SER A 52 5.24 2.64 4.76
CA SER A 52 6.12 1.92 5.67
C SER A 52 5.41 1.74 7.02
N THR A 53 5.94 0.83 7.85
CA THR A 53 5.37 0.52 9.16
C THR A 53 6.32 0.99 10.26
N TRP A 54 5.79 1.69 11.25
CA TRP A 54 6.55 2.28 12.35
C TRP A 54 5.93 1.93 13.70
N GLY A 55 6.71 2.05 14.77
CA GLY A 55 6.24 1.85 16.12
C GLY A 55 5.58 0.48 16.32
N ALA A 56 4.36 0.48 16.83
CA ALA A 56 3.55 -0.72 17.10
C ALA A 56 2.65 -1.11 15.91
N GLY A 57 3.13 -0.96 14.69
CA GLY A 57 2.36 -1.24 13.48
C GLY A 57 1.65 -0.03 12.90
N GLU A 58 2.21 1.14 13.12
CA GLU A 58 1.62 2.41 12.66
C GLU A 58 2.05 2.74 11.24
N MET A 59 1.18 3.46 10.50
CA MET A 59 1.51 3.95 9.18
C MET A 59 2.53 5.10 9.26
N GLN A 60 3.21 5.38 8.14
CA GLN A 60 4.16 6.46 8.04
C GLN A 60 3.49 7.82 8.33
N ASP A 61 4.19 8.73 9.02
CA ASP A 61 3.64 9.98 9.58
C ASP A 61 2.87 10.85 8.59
N ASP A 62 3.35 10.98 7.37
CA ASP A 62 2.72 11.84 6.36
C ASP A 62 1.32 11.35 5.96
N TRP A 63 1.04 10.08 6.17
CA TRP A 63 -0.27 9.50 5.89
C TRP A 63 -1.38 9.98 6.83
N TYR A 64 -1.05 10.48 8.02
CA TYR A 64 -2.08 11.03 8.90
C TYR A 64 -2.79 12.24 8.27
N ASP A 65 -2.05 13.10 7.58
CA ASP A 65 -2.65 14.18 6.78
C ASP A 65 -3.19 13.65 5.45
N GLY A 66 -2.51 12.69 4.83
CA GLY A 66 -2.98 12.06 3.60
C GLY A 66 -4.35 11.41 3.74
N VAL A 67 -4.58 10.72 4.85
CA VAL A 67 -5.90 10.11 5.15
C VAL A 67 -6.99 11.17 5.24
N LYS A 68 -6.70 12.33 5.79
CA LYS A 68 -7.67 13.45 5.84
C LYS A 68 -8.03 13.91 4.43
N THR A 69 -7.05 13.97 3.54
CA THR A 69 -7.26 14.33 2.13
C THR A 69 -8.12 13.28 1.42
N LEU A 70 -7.86 11.98 1.66
CA LEU A 70 -8.66 10.88 1.11
C LEU A 70 -10.12 10.99 1.54
N LYS A 71 -10.36 11.22 2.81
CA LYS A 71 -11.73 11.34 3.37
C LYS A 71 -12.43 12.57 2.88
N SER A 72 -11.74 13.70 2.78
CA SER A 72 -12.29 14.97 2.29
C SER A 72 -12.70 14.88 0.81
N ALA A 73 -11.85 14.27 -0.02
CA ALA A 73 -12.15 14.07 -1.44
C ALA A 73 -13.23 13.01 -1.67
N GLY A 74 -13.27 12.00 -0.81
CA GLY A 74 -14.14 10.82 -0.95
C GLY A 74 -13.63 9.85 -2.00
N LEU A 75 -13.84 8.56 -1.76
CA LEU A 75 -13.36 7.49 -2.63
C LEU A 75 -14.48 6.63 -3.22
N ALA A 76 -15.72 7.11 -3.15
CA ALA A 76 -16.86 6.39 -3.71
C ALA A 76 -16.66 6.15 -5.21
N GLY A 77 -16.82 4.90 -5.65
CA GLY A 77 -16.63 4.52 -7.05
C GLY A 77 -15.17 4.33 -7.47
N LYS A 78 -14.22 4.55 -6.55
CA LYS A 78 -12.79 4.36 -6.84
C LYS A 78 -12.29 3.00 -6.37
N THR A 79 -11.23 2.53 -7.02
CA THR A 79 -10.56 1.29 -6.69
C THR A 79 -9.23 1.60 -5.99
N VAL A 80 -8.98 0.94 -4.87
CA VAL A 80 -7.75 1.12 -4.09
C VAL A 80 -7.00 -0.20 -4.01
N ALA A 81 -5.69 -0.15 -4.25
CA ALA A 81 -4.78 -1.26 -4.05
C ALA A 81 -3.72 -0.81 -3.03
N LEU A 82 -3.52 -1.61 -1.99
CA LEU A 82 -2.60 -1.27 -0.91
C LEU A 82 -1.28 -2.01 -1.03
N PHE A 83 -0.19 -1.37 -0.65
CA PHE A 83 1.09 -2.05 -0.48
C PHE A 83 1.80 -1.49 0.75
N GLY A 84 2.65 -2.29 1.35
CA GLY A 84 3.33 -1.89 2.57
C GLY A 84 4.67 -2.58 2.75
N CYS A 85 5.50 -1.96 3.56
CA CYS A 85 6.84 -2.44 3.90
C CYS A 85 6.93 -2.74 5.38
N GLY A 86 7.67 -3.78 5.72
CA GLY A 86 7.96 -4.14 7.10
C GLY A 86 9.33 -4.81 7.22
N ASP A 87 9.68 -5.18 8.44
CA ASP A 87 10.91 -5.90 8.78
C ASP A 87 10.51 -7.09 9.63
N SER A 88 10.45 -8.27 9.01
CA SER A 88 9.93 -9.49 9.65
C SER A 88 10.83 -10.03 10.76
N GLU A 89 12.11 -9.70 10.77
CA GLU A 89 13.05 -10.15 11.80
C GLU A 89 13.10 -9.20 12.99
N SER A 90 13.14 -7.89 12.74
CA SER A 90 13.22 -6.88 13.81
C SER A 90 11.85 -6.55 14.41
N TYR A 91 10.80 -6.62 13.61
CA TYR A 91 9.44 -6.31 14.04
C TYR A 91 8.45 -7.41 13.61
N PRO A 92 8.65 -8.65 14.10
CA PRO A 92 7.84 -9.79 13.65
C PRO A 92 6.38 -9.73 14.13
N ASP A 93 6.09 -8.97 15.18
CA ASP A 93 4.74 -8.88 15.75
C ASP A 93 3.88 -7.77 15.11
N THR A 94 4.50 -6.90 14.29
CA THR A 94 3.82 -5.75 13.68
C THR A 94 4.12 -5.64 12.18
N PHE A 95 4.42 -6.78 11.55
CA PHE A 95 4.86 -6.84 10.16
C PHE A 95 3.85 -6.19 9.21
N CYS A 96 4.28 -5.16 8.49
CA CYS A 96 3.46 -4.41 7.52
C CYS A 96 2.13 -3.87 8.09
N GLY A 97 2.03 -3.73 9.41
CA GLY A 97 0.80 -3.32 10.09
C GLY A 97 0.27 -1.94 9.69
N GLY A 98 1.13 -1.06 9.17
CA GLY A 98 0.71 0.25 8.70
C GLY A 98 -0.37 0.22 7.62
N MET A 99 -0.45 -0.86 6.83
CA MET A 99 -1.51 -1.03 5.84
C MET A 99 -2.91 -1.08 6.46
N LYS A 100 -3.04 -1.50 7.70
CA LYS A 100 -4.35 -1.63 8.36
C LYS A 100 -5.04 -0.28 8.49
N GLU A 101 -4.31 0.76 8.90
CA GLU A 101 -4.88 2.10 9.02
C GLU A 101 -5.28 2.67 7.66
N LEU A 102 -4.48 2.43 6.63
CA LEU A 102 -4.83 2.84 5.27
C LEU A 102 -6.06 2.10 4.75
N TYR A 103 -6.14 0.80 5.01
CA TYR A 103 -7.29 -0.01 4.64
C TYR A 103 -8.58 0.54 5.26
N ASP A 104 -8.56 0.76 6.57
CA ASP A 104 -9.72 1.28 7.27
C ASP A 104 -10.15 2.66 6.75
N ALA A 105 -9.18 3.53 6.48
CA ALA A 105 -9.44 4.86 5.93
C ALA A 105 -10.05 4.78 4.52
N ALA A 106 -9.53 3.91 3.66
CA ALA A 106 -10.03 3.74 2.30
C ALA A 106 -11.47 3.20 2.30
N VAL A 107 -11.76 2.21 3.14
CA VAL A 107 -13.10 1.64 3.28
C VAL A 107 -14.08 2.69 3.81
N GLU A 108 -13.69 3.45 4.84
CA GLU A 108 -14.52 4.52 5.38
C GLU A 108 -14.82 5.62 4.35
N ALA A 109 -13.87 5.88 3.46
CA ALA A 109 -14.05 6.88 2.40
C ALA A 109 -14.89 6.36 1.22
N GLY A 110 -15.24 5.09 1.19
CA GLY A 110 -16.14 4.49 0.20
C GLY A 110 -15.46 3.73 -0.93
N ALA A 111 -14.16 3.47 -0.85
CA ALA A 111 -13.42 2.76 -1.89
C ALA A 111 -13.71 1.25 -1.93
N THR A 112 -13.53 0.67 -3.11
CA THR A 112 -13.41 -0.78 -3.26
C THR A 112 -11.93 -1.12 -3.17
N VAL A 113 -11.54 -1.89 -2.14
CA VAL A 113 -10.14 -2.28 -1.93
C VAL A 113 -9.88 -3.64 -2.57
N LEU A 114 -8.85 -3.71 -3.41
CA LEU A 114 -8.47 -4.93 -4.09
C LEU A 114 -7.80 -5.92 -3.12
N PRO A 115 -7.93 -7.24 -3.37
CA PRO A 115 -7.33 -8.24 -2.49
C PRO A 115 -5.81 -8.15 -2.45
N GLY A 116 -5.26 -8.51 -1.30
CA GLY A 116 -3.82 -8.61 -1.11
C GLY A 116 -3.28 -10.00 -1.45
N VAL A 117 -2.05 -10.24 -1.02
CA VAL A 117 -1.36 -11.51 -1.27
C VAL A 117 -1.57 -12.49 -0.11
N SER A 118 -1.44 -13.79 -0.41
CA SER A 118 -1.44 -14.83 0.60
C SER A 118 -0.28 -14.66 1.58
N THR A 119 -0.45 -15.11 2.83
CA THR A 119 0.62 -15.14 3.82
C THR A 119 1.63 -16.25 3.58
N ASP A 120 1.38 -17.15 2.64
CA ASP A 120 2.30 -18.23 2.30
C ASP A 120 3.66 -17.70 1.84
N GLY A 121 4.72 -18.27 2.37
CA GLY A 121 6.09 -17.87 2.02
C GLY A 121 6.61 -16.67 2.81
N TYR A 122 5.85 -16.14 3.75
CA TYR A 122 6.26 -15.06 4.64
C TYR A 122 6.67 -15.60 6.00
N THR A 123 7.62 -14.93 6.64
CA THR A 123 8.10 -15.27 7.99
C THR A 123 7.88 -14.08 8.91
N TYR A 124 6.89 -14.17 9.78
CA TYR A 124 6.57 -13.17 10.80
C TYR A 124 5.71 -13.81 11.89
N ASP A 125 5.54 -13.15 13.04
CA ASP A 125 4.75 -13.73 14.14
C ASP A 125 3.30 -13.21 14.12
N ASP A 126 3.09 -11.91 13.87
CA ASP A 126 1.76 -11.32 13.84
C ASP A 126 1.71 -10.07 12.96
N SER A 127 0.54 -9.76 12.43
CA SER A 127 0.31 -8.55 11.63
C SER A 127 -1.16 -8.15 11.70
N GLU A 128 -1.41 -6.87 11.98
CA GLU A 128 -2.76 -6.30 11.89
C GLU A 128 -3.26 -6.21 10.44
N ALA A 129 -2.36 -6.27 9.47
CA ALA A 129 -2.66 -6.21 8.05
C ALA A 129 -3.03 -7.58 7.45
N VAL A 130 -3.33 -8.57 8.28
CA VAL A 130 -3.72 -9.92 7.84
C VAL A 130 -5.17 -10.20 8.24
N GLU A 131 -5.95 -10.70 7.28
CA GLU A 131 -7.31 -11.16 7.49
C GLU A 131 -7.52 -12.43 6.65
N ASP A 132 -8.00 -13.51 7.28
CA ASP A 132 -8.27 -14.80 6.62
C ASP A 132 -7.07 -15.35 5.82
N ASP A 133 -5.89 -15.35 6.43
CA ASP A 133 -4.62 -15.82 5.83
C ASP A 133 -4.17 -15.04 4.59
N LYS A 134 -4.64 -13.79 4.47
CA LYS A 134 -4.21 -12.87 3.40
C LYS A 134 -3.85 -11.52 3.97
N PHE A 135 -2.83 -10.89 3.40
CA PHE A 135 -2.55 -9.49 3.68
C PHE A 135 -3.63 -8.60 3.04
N LEU A 136 -3.84 -7.43 3.60
CA LEU A 136 -4.78 -6.43 3.06
C LEU A 136 -4.29 -5.78 1.76
N GLY A 137 -3.07 -6.06 1.36
CA GLY A 137 -2.44 -5.58 0.15
C GLY A 137 -1.18 -6.38 -0.15
N LEU A 138 -0.24 -5.77 -0.86
CA LEU A 138 1.07 -6.36 -1.11
C LEU A 138 2.00 -6.07 0.07
N ALA A 139 2.42 -7.09 0.79
CA ALA A 139 3.37 -6.97 1.90
C ALA A 139 4.79 -7.26 1.40
N LEU A 140 5.73 -6.37 1.68
CA LEU A 140 7.13 -6.48 1.26
C LEU A 140 8.09 -6.31 2.43
N ASP A 141 9.20 -7.04 2.40
CA ASP A 141 10.26 -6.99 3.39
C ASP A 141 11.59 -6.72 2.68
N GLU A 142 11.91 -5.43 2.51
CA GLU A 142 13.14 -4.99 1.85
C GLU A 142 14.39 -5.22 2.68
N VAL A 143 14.24 -5.41 3.98
CA VAL A 143 15.37 -5.61 4.90
C VAL A 143 15.89 -7.05 4.84
N ASN A 144 14.97 -8.02 4.88
CA ASN A 144 15.33 -9.44 5.00
C ASN A 144 15.07 -10.26 3.73
N GLU A 145 14.16 -9.80 2.87
CA GLU A 145 13.69 -10.55 1.70
C GLU A 145 13.64 -9.68 0.43
N ASP A 146 14.60 -8.78 0.27
CA ASP A 146 14.68 -7.89 -0.89
C ASP A 146 14.84 -8.65 -2.22
N ASP A 147 15.40 -9.86 -2.17
CA ASP A 147 15.49 -10.76 -3.32
C ASP A 147 14.14 -11.26 -3.83
N LYS A 148 13.10 -11.17 -3.00
CA LYS A 148 11.74 -11.60 -3.35
C LYS A 148 10.83 -10.45 -3.78
N THR A 149 11.25 -9.22 -3.61
CA THR A 149 10.41 -8.03 -3.83
C THR A 149 9.85 -7.96 -5.25
N GLU A 150 10.70 -8.07 -6.25
CA GLU A 150 10.27 -7.93 -7.64
C GLU A 150 9.30 -9.04 -8.06
N GLU A 151 9.57 -10.28 -7.66
CA GLU A 151 8.68 -11.41 -7.91
C GLU A 151 7.32 -11.22 -7.25
N ARG A 152 7.30 -10.73 -6.02
CA ARG A 152 6.06 -10.45 -5.29
C ARG A 152 5.25 -9.33 -5.94
N ILE A 153 5.92 -8.27 -6.40
CA ILE A 153 5.26 -7.18 -7.12
C ILE A 153 4.64 -7.70 -8.42
N ASP A 154 5.39 -8.43 -9.21
CA ASP A 154 4.93 -8.94 -10.50
C ASP A 154 3.72 -9.87 -10.35
N ALA A 155 3.76 -10.80 -9.40
CA ALA A 155 2.68 -11.73 -9.14
C ALA A 155 1.39 -11.00 -8.68
N TRP A 156 1.55 -10.02 -7.81
CA TRP A 156 0.42 -9.23 -7.31
C TRP A 156 -0.22 -8.39 -8.41
N LEU A 157 0.60 -7.67 -9.19
CA LEU A 157 0.09 -6.86 -10.30
C LEU A 157 -0.65 -7.71 -11.33
N GLU A 158 -0.12 -8.89 -11.64
CA GLU A 158 -0.78 -9.82 -12.56
C GLU A 158 -2.16 -10.23 -12.04
N ALA A 159 -2.25 -10.47 -10.73
CA ALA A 159 -3.50 -10.88 -10.09
C ALA A 159 -4.56 -9.77 -10.07
N ILE A 160 -4.17 -8.50 -9.90
CA ILE A 160 -5.12 -7.38 -9.77
C ILE A 160 -5.38 -6.62 -11.06
N LYS A 161 -4.56 -6.79 -12.10
CA LYS A 161 -4.73 -6.09 -13.39
C LYS A 161 -6.14 -6.13 -13.97
N PRO A 162 -6.85 -7.25 -13.95
CA PRO A 162 -8.21 -7.29 -14.50
C PRO A 162 -9.21 -6.34 -13.84
N ALA A 163 -8.91 -5.87 -12.63
CA ALA A 163 -9.76 -4.96 -11.86
C ALA A 163 -9.40 -3.48 -12.04
N LEU A 164 -8.34 -3.18 -12.76
CA LEU A 164 -7.84 -1.80 -12.94
C LEU A 164 -8.43 -1.08 -14.16
#